data_bea37c4a7f938c46d592e95781bc5af7
#
_entry.id   bea37c4a7f938c46d592e95781bc5af7
#
_cell.length_a   1.000
_cell.length_b   1.000
_cell.length_c   1.000
_cell.angle_alpha   90.00
_cell.angle_beta   90.00
_cell.angle_gamma   90.00
#
_symmetry.space_group_name_H-M   'P 1'
#
loop_
_entity.id
_entity.type
_entity.pdbx_description
1 polymer ?
#
loop_
_entity_poly.entity_id
_entity_poly.type
_entity_poly.pdbx_seq_one_letter_code
_entity_poly.pdbx_strand_id
1 'polypeptide(L)'
;NTEFLNDSGIEMFKGTILTDDQMKTNLDDVYAAGDCVMVKNRLTGKRQWSPMGSSANLEGRTLAQVLAGAQKSYPGVLGTGVVKLPGLNAGRTGLTEAQAKEAGYDVVTALVPTDDKAHYYPDASFFITKLIADRSTRKLLGVQVFGPGSVDKMVDIAVMGLNMGAVL
;
A
#
# COMPACT_ATOMS: atom_id res chain seq x y z
N ASN A 1 19.60 -6.46 2.32
CA ASN A 1 20.78 -7.28 2.69
C ASN A 1 20.32 -8.60 3.33
N THR A 2 19.98 -9.57 2.49
CA THR A 2 19.48 -10.88 2.91
C THR A 2 20.35 -12.03 2.37
N GLU A 3 21.48 -11.67 1.72
CA GLU A 3 22.38 -12.62 1.07
C GLU A 3 23.00 -13.63 2.06
N PHE A 4 23.15 -13.24 3.32
CA PHE A 4 23.66 -14.11 4.38
C PHE A 4 22.69 -15.24 4.73
N LEU A 5 21.43 -15.16 4.28
CA LEU A 5 20.41 -16.20 4.46
C LEU A 5 20.41 -17.23 3.32
N ASN A 6 21.22 -17.04 2.30
CA ASN A 6 21.36 -18.00 1.23
C ASN A 6 21.61 -19.37 1.78
N ASP A 7 21.43 -20.41 1.67
CA ASP A 7 21.74 -21.72 2.30
C ASP A 7 21.17 -21.95 3.73
N SER A 8 20.37 -21.00 4.26
CA SER A 8 19.74 -21.16 5.59
C SER A 8 18.49 -22.06 5.57
N GLY A 9 17.95 -22.34 4.37
CA GLY A 9 16.67 -23.03 4.22
C GLY A 9 15.44 -22.13 4.36
N ILE A 10 15.60 -20.82 4.59
CA ILE A 10 14.49 -19.85 4.59
C ILE A 10 13.99 -19.64 3.17
N GLU A 11 12.67 -19.75 2.99
CA GLU A 11 12.05 -19.43 1.71
C GLU A 11 12.10 -17.94 1.40
N MET A 12 12.62 -17.64 0.20
CA MET A 12 12.81 -16.27 -0.27
C MET A 12 12.29 -16.09 -1.69
N PHE A 13 11.92 -14.85 -2.01
CA PHE A 13 11.55 -14.45 -3.37
C PHE A 13 12.20 -13.11 -3.72
N LYS A 14 13.02 -13.08 -4.75
CA LYS A 14 13.74 -11.86 -5.21
C LYS A 14 14.48 -11.12 -4.08
N GLY A 15 15.17 -11.87 -3.22
CA GLY A 15 15.93 -11.30 -2.11
C GLY A 15 15.10 -10.85 -0.91
N THR A 16 13.82 -11.20 -0.84
CA THR A 16 12.95 -10.93 0.31
C THR A 16 12.46 -12.23 0.94
N ILE A 17 12.31 -12.22 2.26
CA ILE A 17 11.87 -13.38 3.04
C ILE A 17 10.35 -13.55 2.88
N LEU A 18 9.90 -14.78 2.71
CA LEU A 18 8.48 -15.10 2.69
C LEU A 18 7.98 -15.41 4.10
N THR A 19 6.91 -14.74 4.51
CA THR A 19 6.26 -14.96 5.79
C THR A 19 4.76 -15.17 5.61
N ASP A 20 4.12 -15.77 6.62
CA ASP A 20 2.68 -15.78 6.75
C ASP A 20 2.15 -14.46 7.36
N ASP A 21 0.84 -14.39 7.63
CA ASP A 21 0.20 -13.21 8.23
C ASP A 21 0.58 -13.01 9.71
N GLN A 22 1.26 -13.96 10.34
CA GLN A 22 1.82 -13.87 11.69
C GLN A 22 3.32 -13.58 11.71
N MET A 23 3.89 -13.24 10.56
CA MET A 23 5.32 -12.99 10.37
C MET A 23 6.20 -14.23 10.57
N LYS A 24 5.63 -15.44 10.57
CA LYS A 24 6.39 -16.68 10.66
C LYS A 24 6.95 -17.07 9.29
N THR A 25 8.18 -17.53 9.23
CA THR A 25 8.80 -18.10 8.04
C THR A 25 8.42 -19.58 7.86
N ASN A 26 8.95 -20.23 6.86
CA ASN A 26 8.81 -21.67 6.66
C ASN A 26 9.57 -22.52 7.70
N LEU A 27 10.50 -21.93 8.44
CA LEU A 27 11.25 -22.61 9.50
C LEU A 27 10.56 -22.46 10.86
N ASP A 28 10.62 -23.51 11.69
CA ASP A 28 10.08 -23.46 13.04
C ASP A 28 10.82 -22.44 13.90
N ASP A 29 10.05 -21.66 14.68
CA ASP A 29 10.52 -20.62 15.60
C ASP A 29 11.35 -19.49 14.94
N VAL A 30 11.29 -19.38 13.62
CA VAL A 30 11.94 -18.32 12.87
C VAL A 30 10.90 -17.36 12.29
N TYR A 31 11.06 -16.08 12.61
CA TYR A 31 10.17 -15.01 12.19
C TYR A 31 10.96 -13.91 11.47
N ALA A 32 10.28 -13.16 10.61
CA ALA A 32 10.87 -12.01 9.93
C ALA A 32 9.84 -10.88 9.77
N ALA A 33 10.29 -9.63 9.91
CA ALA A 33 9.45 -8.44 9.76
C ALA A 33 10.27 -7.25 9.24
N GLY A 34 9.61 -6.29 8.64
CA GLY A 34 10.23 -5.07 8.12
C GLY A 34 10.58 -5.15 6.65
N ASP A 35 11.47 -4.28 6.21
CA ASP A 35 11.78 -4.07 4.78
C ASP A 35 12.34 -5.30 4.06
N CYS A 36 12.75 -6.31 4.79
CA CYS A 36 13.30 -7.56 4.24
C CYS A 36 12.23 -8.62 3.91
N VAL A 37 10.95 -8.38 4.21
CA VAL A 37 9.90 -9.38 3.98
C VAL A 37 8.95 -9.02 2.85
N MET A 38 8.32 -10.05 2.28
CA MET A 38 7.19 -9.93 1.38
C MET A 38 5.88 -10.00 2.17
N VAL A 39 5.05 -8.99 2.01
CA VAL A 39 3.73 -8.91 2.63
C VAL A 39 2.62 -9.12 1.60
N LYS A 40 1.39 -9.26 2.07
CA LYS A 40 0.21 -9.42 1.23
C LYS A 40 -0.34 -8.07 0.76
N ASN A 41 -0.61 -7.92 -0.52
CA ASN A 41 -1.44 -6.83 -1.02
C ASN A 41 -2.92 -7.11 -0.68
N ARG A 42 -3.59 -6.19 -0.02
CA ARG A 42 -4.95 -6.39 0.50
C ARG A 42 -6.02 -6.47 -0.59
N LEU A 43 -5.78 -5.90 -1.77
CA LEU A 43 -6.74 -5.87 -2.87
C LEU A 43 -6.62 -7.10 -3.76
N THR A 44 -5.40 -7.59 -3.99
CA THR A 44 -5.13 -8.70 -4.90
C THR A 44 -4.87 -10.03 -4.21
N GLY A 45 -4.56 -10.00 -2.91
CA GLY A 45 -4.10 -11.17 -2.17
C GLY A 45 -2.68 -11.63 -2.56
N LYS A 46 -2.08 -11.03 -3.59
CA LYS A 46 -0.73 -11.39 -4.05
C LYS A 46 0.34 -10.82 -3.12
N ARG A 47 1.51 -11.44 -3.12
CA ARG A 47 2.67 -10.94 -2.37
C ARG A 47 3.19 -9.64 -2.99
N GLN A 48 3.58 -8.72 -2.14
CA GLN A 48 4.11 -7.40 -2.50
C GLN A 48 5.25 -7.03 -1.58
N TRP A 49 6.32 -6.48 -2.13
CA TRP A 49 7.35 -5.84 -1.34
C TRP A 49 6.93 -4.41 -0.98
N SER A 50 7.02 -4.06 0.31
CA SER A 50 6.60 -2.75 0.83
C SER A 50 7.62 -2.20 1.83
N PRO A 51 8.81 -1.77 1.37
CA PRO A 51 9.87 -1.26 2.24
C PRO A 51 9.52 0.15 2.72
N MET A 52 8.62 0.23 3.67
CA MET A 52 8.10 1.48 4.23
C MET A 52 8.13 1.43 5.75
N GLY A 53 8.64 2.47 6.39
CA GLY A 53 8.74 2.54 7.84
C GLY A 53 7.41 2.33 8.57
N SER A 54 6.29 2.77 8.00
CA SER A 54 4.95 2.51 8.54
C SER A 54 4.56 1.02 8.48
N SER A 55 4.86 0.33 7.36
CA SER A 55 4.65 -1.11 7.22
C SER A 55 5.53 -1.88 8.20
N ALA A 56 6.83 -1.60 8.22
CA ALA A 56 7.79 -2.24 9.11
C ALA A 56 7.42 -2.10 10.59
N ASN A 57 6.92 -0.91 11.00
CA ASN A 57 6.45 -0.68 12.36
C ASN A 57 5.23 -1.55 12.71
N LEU A 58 4.24 -1.62 11.83
CA LEU A 58 3.05 -2.43 12.04
C LEU A 58 3.36 -3.93 12.04
N GLU A 59 4.25 -4.38 11.17
CA GLU A 59 4.73 -5.77 11.13
C GLU A 59 5.44 -6.14 12.43
N GLY A 60 6.39 -5.31 12.88
CA GLY A 60 7.10 -5.53 14.15
C GLY A 60 6.18 -5.56 15.36
N ARG A 61 5.17 -4.68 15.40
CA ARG A 61 4.15 -4.68 16.47
C ARG A 61 3.25 -5.92 16.42
N THR A 62 2.88 -6.38 15.22
CA THR A 62 2.13 -7.62 15.05
C THR A 62 2.96 -8.81 15.54
N LEU A 63 4.21 -8.90 15.11
CA LEU A 63 5.13 -9.94 15.53
C LEU A 63 5.31 -9.97 17.06
N ALA A 64 5.52 -8.82 17.69
CA ALA A 64 5.66 -8.73 19.14
C ALA A 64 4.42 -9.27 19.88
N GLN A 65 3.22 -8.98 19.38
CA GLN A 65 1.97 -9.50 19.93
C GLN A 65 1.83 -11.02 19.72
N VAL A 66 2.20 -11.53 18.54
CA VAL A 66 2.21 -12.96 18.23
C VAL A 66 3.16 -13.71 19.17
N LEU A 67 4.38 -13.22 19.34
CA LEU A 67 5.36 -13.81 20.25
C LEU A 67 4.92 -13.78 21.74
N ALA A 68 4.07 -12.79 22.08
CA ALA A 68 3.43 -12.74 23.41
C ALA A 68 2.18 -13.65 23.52
N GLY A 69 1.89 -14.49 22.53
CA GLY A 69 0.77 -15.43 22.53
C GLY A 69 -0.57 -14.88 22.05
N ALA A 70 -0.61 -13.65 21.53
CA ALA A 70 -1.86 -13.09 20.98
C ALA A 70 -2.20 -13.71 19.61
N GLN A 71 -3.48 -13.99 19.41
CA GLN A 71 -4.02 -14.38 18.09
C GLN A 71 -4.14 -13.14 17.21
N LYS A 72 -3.03 -12.68 16.64
CA LYS A 72 -2.94 -11.48 15.82
C LYS A 72 -2.41 -11.83 14.43
N SER A 73 -2.91 -11.13 13.42
CA SER A 73 -2.39 -11.22 12.06
C SER A 73 -2.20 -9.85 11.43
N TYR A 74 -1.23 -9.73 10.55
CA TYR A 74 -0.96 -8.55 9.76
C TYR A 74 -1.88 -8.53 8.54
N PRO A 75 -2.70 -7.50 8.35
CA PRO A 75 -3.68 -7.50 7.26
C PRO A 75 -3.06 -7.31 5.87
N GLY A 76 -1.78 -6.99 5.79
CA GLY A 76 -1.11 -6.61 4.56
C GLY A 76 -1.23 -5.12 4.23
N VAL A 77 -0.82 -4.74 3.01
CA VAL A 77 -0.66 -3.36 2.58
C VAL A 77 -1.59 -2.98 1.43
N LEU A 78 -1.91 -1.68 1.34
CA LEU A 78 -2.56 -1.06 0.18
C LEU A 78 -1.56 -0.43 -0.80
N GLY A 79 -0.26 -0.42 -0.47
CA GLY A 79 0.75 0.25 -1.28
C GLY A 79 0.65 1.78 -1.22
N THR A 80 0.25 2.31 -0.06
CA THR A 80 0.12 3.76 0.18
C THR A 80 1.49 4.40 0.31
N GLY A 81 1.67 5.54 -0.36
CA GLY A 81 2.87 6.34 -0.23
C GLY A 81 2.66 7.76 -0.73
N VAL A 82 3.37 8.69 -0.09
CA VAL A 82 3.42 10.10 -0.48
C VAL A 82 4.88 10.51 -0.58
N VAL A 83 5.23 11.25 -1.61
CA VAL A 83 6.57 11.78 -1.82
C VAL A 83 6.50 13.28 -2.08
N LYS A 84 7.40 14.02 -1.43
CA LYS A 84 7.62 15.44 -1.66
C LYS A 84 8.76 15.61 -2.67
N LEU A 85 8.48 16.32 -3.76
CA LEU A 85 9.43 16.69 -4.79
C LEU A 85 9.63 18.21 -4.79
N PRO A 86 10.70 18.76 -5.40
CA PRO A 86 10.85 20.20 -5.56
C PRO A 86 9.65 20.80 -6.31
N GLY A 87 8.86 21.62 -5.60
CA GLY A 87 7.67 22.29 -6.16
C GLY A 87 6.45 21.43 -6.44
N LEU A 88 6.50 20.13 -6.16
CA LEU A 88 5.42 19.20 -6.41
C LEU A 88 5.35 18.12 -5.33
N ASN A 89 4.17 17.57 -5.14
CA ASN A 89 3.93 16.40 -4.30
C ASN A 89 3.22 15.32 -5.13
N ALA A 90 3.50 14.08 -4.85
CA ALA A 90 2.79 12.95 -5.45
C ALA A 90 2.39 11.95 -4.37
N GLY A 91 1.19 11.39 -4.51
CA GLY A 91 0.69 10.39 -3.57
C GLY A 91 -0.12 9.33 -4.28
N ARG A 92 -0.17 8.14 -3.68
CA ARG A 92 -0.99 7.04 -4.18
C ARG A 92 -1.42 6.12 -3.06
N THR A 93 -2.50 5.39 -3.31
CA THR A 93 -2.90 4.21 -2.53
C THR A 93 -3.67 3.24 -3.41
N GLY A 94 -3.67 1.96 -3.06
CA GLY A 94 -4.28 0.91 -3.86
C GLY A 94 -3.48 0.57 -5.11
N LEU A 95 -4.17 0.09 -6.14
CA LEU A 95 -3.58 -0.36 -7.41
C LEU A 95 -3.42 0.81 -8.38
N THR A 96 -2.35 0.80 -9.15
CA THR A 96 -2.28 1.58 -10.39
C THR A 96 -3.18 0.96 -11.44
N GLU A 97 -3.52 1.71 -12.50
CA GLU A 97 -4.30 1.17 -13.62
C GLU A 97 -3.67 -0.09 -14.23
N ALA A 98 -2.34 -0.08 -14.40
CA ALA A 98 -1.61 -1.24 -14.91
C ALA A 98 -1.71 -2.45 -13.97
N GLN A 99 -1.50 -2.24 -12.67
CA GLN A 99 -1.62 -3.30 -11.66
C GLN A 99 -3.04 -3.86 -11.57
N ALA A 100 -4.06 -3.01 -11.68
CA ALA A 100 -5.45 -3.44 -11.66
C ALA A 100 -5.79 -4.30 -12.89
N LYS A 101 -5.34 -3.90 -14.09
CA LYS A 101 -5.48 -4.70 -15.32
C LYS A 101 -4.74 -6.04 -15.22
N GLU A 102 -3.50 -6.04 -14.72
CA GLU A 102 -2.72 -7.26 -14.48
C GLU A 102 -3.38 -8.19 -13.46
N ALA A 103 -4.11 -7.63 -12.50
CA ALA A 103 -4.88 -8.39 -11.52
C ALA A 103 -6.21 -8.94 -12.07
N GLY A 104 -6.57 -8.61 -13.32
CA GLY A 104 -7.76 -9.13 -14.02
C GLY A 104 -9.03 -8.29 -13.85
N TYR A 105 -8.93 -7.05 -13.31
CA TYR A 105 -10.09 -6.15 -13.20
C TYR A 105 -10.45 -5.51 -14.56
N ASP A 106 -11.74 -5.32 -14.79
CA ASP A 106 -12.23 -4.45 -15.88
C ASP A 106 -12.16 -2.99 -15.43
N VAL A 107 -11.05 -2.34 -15.78
CA VAL A 107 -10.67 -1.05 -15.22
C VAL A 107 -11.37 0.10 -15.91
N VAL A 108 -11.94 1.01 -15.12
CA VAL A 108 -12.34 2.35 -15.53
C VAL A 108 -11.56 3.38 -14.72
N THR A 109 -11.19 4.50 -15.35
CA THR A 109 -10.46 5.58 -14.69
C THR A 109 -11.14 6.92 -14.92
N ALA A 110 -10.99 7.82 -13.95
CA ALA A 110 -11.38 9.22 -14.08
C ALA A 110 -10.22 10.11 -13.63
N LEU A 111 -9.96 11.17 -14.39
CA LEU A 111 -9.03 12.24 -14.01
C LEU A 111 -9.85 13.44 -13.56
N VAL A 112 -9.62 13.86 -12.33
CA VAL A 112 -10.35 14.97 -11.69
C VAL A 112 -9.34 16.07 -11.36
N PRO A 113 -9.23 17.10 -12.20
CA PRO A 113 -8.48 18.31 -11.88
C PRO A 113 -9.32 19.19 -10.95
N THR A 114 -8.71 19.66 -9.85
CA THR A 114 -9.39 20.53 -8.86
C THR A 114 -8.35 21.29 -8.04
N ASP A 115 -8.82 22.21 -7.20
CA ASP A 115 -7.99 22.88 -6.20
C ASP A 115 -7.97 22.07 -4.90
N ASP A 116 -6.87 22.13 -4.14
CA ASP A 116 -6.71 21.49 -2.84
C ASP A 116 -7.54 22.14 -1.75
N LYS A 117 -7.98 23.38 -1.99
CA LYS A 117 -8.84 24.22 -1.15
C LYS A 117 -9.82 24.98 -2.02
N ALA A 118 -10.77 25.67 -1.41
CA ALA A 118 -11.64 26.58 -2.15
C ALA A 118 -10.78 27.68 -2.81
N HIS A 119 -11.06 27.98 -4.06
CA HIS A 119 -10.26 28.88 -4.92
C HIS A 119 -10.02 30.28 -4.38
N TYR A 120 -10.84 30.74 -3.42
CA TYR A 120 -10.68 32.04 -2.77
C TYR A 120 -9.63 32.06 -1.66
N TYR A 121 -9.05 30.92 -1.28
CA TYR A 121 -7.91 30.91 -0.37
C TYR A 121 -6.63 31.36 -1.08
N PRO A 122 -5.81 32.23 -0.46
CA PRO A 122 -4.63 32.81 -1.13
C PRO A 122 -3.58 31.80 -1.58
N ASP A 123 -3.53 30.63 -0.92
CA ASP A 123 -2.56 29.57 -1.16
C ASP A 123 -3.23 28.30 -1.73
N ALA A 124 -4.41 28.44 -2.35
CA ALA A 124 -5.05 27.34 -3.07
C ALA A 124 -4.15 26.86 -4.20
N SER A 125 -4.00 25.56 -4.34
CA SER A 125 -3.10 24.93 -5.29
C SER A 125 -3.84 23.89 -6.11
N PHE A 126 -3.60 23.92 -7.41
CA PHE A 126 -4.18 22.97 -8.34
C PHE A 126 -3.56 21.59 -8.19
N PHE A 127 -4.36 20.53 -8.18
CA PHE A 127 -3.89 19.16 -8.27
C PHE A 127 -4.79 18.29 -9.15
N ILE A 128 -4.26 17.15 -9.54
CA ILE A 128 -4.97 16.16 -10.36
C ILE A 128 -5.10 14.87 -9.54
N THR A 129 -6.33 14.39 -9.41
CA THR A 129 -6.62 13.08 -8.82
C THR A 129 -7.02 12.12 -9.93
N LYS A 130 -6.34 10.98 -10.02
CA LYS A 130 -6.75 9.84 -10.84
C LYS A 130 -7.42 8.80 -9.99
N LEU A 131 -8.70 8.54 -10.24
CA LEU A 131 -9.46 7.45 -9.66
C LEU A 131 -9.36 6.22 -10.55
N ILE A 132 -9.22 5.05 -9.94
CA ILE A 132 -9.14 3.75 -10.60
C ILE A 132 -10.18 2.85 -9.95
N ALA A 133 -11.11 2.33 -10.72
CA ALA A 133 -12.20 1.50 -10.23
C ALA A 133 -12.45 0.29 -11.16
N ASP A 134 -13.08 -0.74 -10.62
CA ASP A 134 -13.63 -1.83 -11.41
C ASP A 134 -14.95 -1.41 -12.05
N ARG A 135 -15.06 -1.53 -13.37
CA ARG A 135 -16.21 -1.10 -14.13
C ARG A 135 -17.49 -1.82 -13.73
N SER A 136 -17.39 -3.12 -13.47
CA SER A 136 -18.55 -3.97 -13.21
C SER A 136 -19.12 -3.77 -11.80
N THR A 137 -18.26 -3.71 -10.79
CA THR A 137 -18.67 -3.58 -9.39
C THR A 137 -18.66 -2.15 -8.88
N ARG A 138 -18.05 -1.24 -9.63
CA ARG A 138 -17.79 0.16 -9.26
C ARG A 138 -16.90 0.33 -8.02
N LYS A 139 -16.30 -0.76 -7.52
CA LYS A 139 -15.40 -0.70 -6.38
C LYS A 139 -14.17 0.13 -6.69
N LEU A 140 -13.80 1.00 -5.75
CA LEU A 140 -12.55 1.72 -5.78
C LEU A 140 -11.38 0.72 -5.68
N LEU A 141 -10.43 0.80 -6.60
CA LEU A 141 -9.23 -0.05 -6.64
C LEU A 141 -7.96 0.74 -6.33
N GLY A 142 -7.94 2.05 -6.60
CA GLY A 142 -6.78 2.87 -6.31
C GLY A 142 -6.99 4.34 -6.64
N VAL A 143 -6.11 5.15 -6.06
CA VAL A 143 -6.07 6.59 -6.27
C VAL A 143 -4.63 7.05 -6.42
N GLN A 144 -4.40 7.94 -7.37
CA GLN A 144 -3.13 8.64 -7.56
C GLN A 144 -3.41 10.14 -7.55
N VAL A 145 -2.60 10.91 -6.83
CA VAL A 145 -2.75 12.36 -6.69
C VAL A 145 -1.42 13.04 -6.97
N PHE A 146 -1.46 14.14 -7.70
CA PHE A 146 -0.28 14.89 -8.09
C PHE A 146 -0.57 16.40 -8.12
N GLY A 147 0.29 17.21 -7.49
CA GLY A 147 0.16 18.67 -7.47
C GLY A 147 1.08 19.34 -6.46
N PRO A 148 1.16 20.67 -6.43
CA PRO A 148 2.03 21.40 -5.51
C PRO A 148 1.51 21.43 -4.04
N GLY A 149 0.21 21.19 -3.85
CA GLY A 149 -0.47 21.29 -2.54
C GLY A 149 -0.48 19.98 -1.73
N SER A 150 -1.42 19.90 -0.80
CA SER A 150 -1.60 18.77 0.14
C SER A 150 -2.24 17.55 -0.52
N VAL A 151 -1.44 16.72 -1.18
CA VAL A 151 -1.91 15.47 -1.82
C VAL A 151 -2.23 14.38 -0.79
N ASP A 152 -1.64 14.45 0.40
CA ASP A 152 -1.79 13.50 1.51
C ASP A 152 -3.24 13.36 1.97
N LYS A 153 -3.99 14.45 2.10
CA LYS A 153 -5.42 14.41 2.48
C LYS A 153 -6.26 13.54 1.54
N MET A 154 -6.03 13.67 0.22
CA MET A 154 -6.76 12.86 -0.75
C MET A 154 -6.35 11.40 -0.71
N VAL A 155 -5.07 11.12 -0.45
CA VAL A 155 -4.56 9.77 -0.25
C VAL A 155 -5.20 9.15 0.99
N ASP A 156 -5.28 9.87 2.11
CA ASP A 156 -5.88 9.37 3.36
C ASP A 156 -7.38 9.08 3.21
N ILE A 157 -8.13 9.95 2.54
CA ILE A 157 -9.54 9.71 2.21
C ILE A 157 -9.67 8.44 1.36
N ALA A 158 -8.80 8.28 0.37
CA ALA A 158 -8.81 7.09 -0.48
C ALA A 158 -8.43 5.81 0.27
N VAL A 159 -7.48 5.88 1.21
CA VAL A 159 -7.14 4.77 2.12
C VAL A 159 -8.36 4.32 2.91
N MET A 160 -9.10 5.27 3.49
CA MET A 160 -10.36 4.97 4.19
C MET A 160 -11.38 4.33 3.25
N GLY A 161 -11.58 4.91 2.06
CA GLY A 161 -12.47 4.35 1.05
C GLY A 161 -12.13 2.92 0.67
N LEU A 162 -10.85 2.62 0.40
CA LEU A 162 -10.38 1.27 0.09
C LEU A 162 -10.60 0.29 1.24
N ASN A 163 -10.35 0.72 2.48
CA ASN A 163 -10.57 -0.11 3.67
C ASN A 163 -12.04 -0.45 3.89
N MET A 164 -12.94 0.45 3.54
CA MET A 164 -14.39 0.29 3.69
C MET A 164 -15.06 -0.32 2.46
N GLY A 165 -14.29 -0.62 1.40
CA GLY A 165 -14.85 -1.16 0.15
C GLY A 165 -15.72 -0.16 -0.60
N ALA A 166 -15.32 1.11 -0.64
CA ALA A 166 -16.05 2.18 -1.30
C ALA A 166 -16.41 1.84 -2.75
N VAL A 167 -17.59 2.24 -3.16
CA VAL A 167 -18.13 2.14 -4.52
C VAL A 167 -18.32 3.55 -5.06
N LEU A 168 -17.91 3.80 -6.33
CA LEU A 168 -18.03 5.08 -7.04
C LEU A 168 -19.35 5.23 -7.78
#